data_821642161f48f9284ce786dbcbd144c3
#
_entry.id   821642161f48f9284ce786dbcbd144c3
#
_cell.length_a   1.000
_cell.length_b   1.000
_cell.length_c   1.000
_cell.angle_alpha   90.00
_cell.angle_beta   90.00
_cell.angle_gamma   90.00
#
_symmetry.space_group_name_H-M   'P 1'
#
loop_
_entity.id
_entity.type
_entity.pdbx_description
1 polymer ?
#
loop_
_entity_poly.entity_id
_entity_poly.type
_entity_poly.pdbx_seq_one_letter_code
_entity_poly.pdbx_strand_id
1 'polypeptide(L)'
;MKHGITKKNEAILEYFKNAVLNYLAIDDFKVGFRRRDYKMARWLYYRLCTEFSTATVSSIGESLGQDHATVLHALKNFRHELRYEENIADAYEKIKAIYLANSHNQIELNDVDEKISELKLLLKTLFEKRKLIIEDRAVALENFAKLQAKHEQPSII
;
A
#
# COMPACT_ATOMS: atom_id res chain seq x y z
N MET A 1 -21.63 -1.52 19.18
CA MET A 1 -20.72 -0.66 18.40
C MET A 1 -20.20 -1.47 17.23
N LYS A 2 -20.52 -1.11 15.98
CA LYS A 2 -19.90 -1.72 14.81
C LYS A 2 -18.44 -1.24 14.79
N HIS A 3 -17.50 -2.11 15.11
CA HIS A 3 -16.10 -1.84 14.85
C HIS A 3 -15.94 -1.76 13.34
N GLY A 4 -15.85 -0.52 12.81
CA GLY A 4 -15.65 -0.30 11.39
C GLY A 4 -14.36 -0.98 10.93
N ILE A 5 -14.47 -1.74 9.85
CA ILE A 5 -13.30 -2.31 9.15
C ILE A 5 -12.43 -1.12 8.71
N THR A 6 -11.12 -1.21 8.91
CA THR A 6 -10.22 -0.18 8.39
C THR A 6 -10.19 -0.23 6.86
N LYS A 7 -10.01 0.92 6.20
CA LYS A 7 -9.91 0.99 4.73
C LYS A 7 -8.85 0.02 4.16
N LYS A 8 -7.76 -0.19 4.90
CA LYS A 8 -6.72 -1.16 4.53
C LYS A 8 -7.25 -2.59 4.53
N ASN A 9 -8.00 -2.98 5.56
CA ASN A 9 -8.59 -4.31 5.62
C ASN A 9 -9.65 -4.50 4.53
N GLU A 10 -10.49 -3.51 4.26
CA GLU A 10 -11.48 -3.55 3.17
C GLU A 10 -10.80 -3.85 1.83
N ALA A 11 -9.70 -3.14 1.52
CA ALA A 11 -8.95 -3.36 0.29
C ALA A 11 -8.35 -4.78 0.21
N ILE A 12 -7.83 -5.32 1.32
CA ILE A 12 -7.30 -6.69 1.38
C ILE A 12 -8.40 -7.73 1.19
N LEU A 13 -9.55 -7.55 1.85
CA LEU A 13 -10.69 -8.45 1.71
C LEU A 13 -11.21 -8.46 0.26
N GLU A 14 -11.35 -7.29 -0.35
CA GLU A 14 -11.79 -7.17 -1.75
C GLU A 14 -10.76 -7.78 -2.72
N TYR A 15 -9.46 -7.58 -2.48
CA TYR A 15 -8.41 -8.22 -3.26
C TYR A 15 -8.55 -9.74 -3.25
N PHE A 16 -8.63 -10.37 -2.07
CA PHE A 16 -8.74 -11.83 -1.98
C PHE A 16 -10.07 -12.36 -2.50
N LYS A 17 -11.14 -11.61 -2.36
CA LYS A 17 -12.42 -11.95 -2.97
C LYS A 17 -12.26 -12.08 -4.49
N ASN A 18 -11.73 -11.06 -5.14
CA ASN A 18 -11.53 -11.04 -6.59
C ASN A 18 -10.49 -12.09 -7.04
N ALA A 19 -9.39 -12.26 -6.30
CA ALA A 19 -8.37 -13.25 -6.61
C ALA A 19 -8.91 -14.68 -6.59
N VAL A 20 -9.72 -15.05 -5.60
CA VAL A 20 -10.33 -16.38 -5.49
C VAL A 20 -11.35 -16.61 -6.60
N LEU A 21 -12.24 -15.63 -6.87
CA LEU A 21 -13.24 -15.73 -7.92
C LEU A 21 -12.57 -15.90 -9.30
N ASN A 22 -11.58 -15.08 -9.60
CA ASN A 22 -10.85 -15.13 -10.87
C ASN A 22 -10.07 -16.45 -11.03
N TYR A 23 -9.36 -16.88 -9.99
CA TYR A 23 -8.57 -18.10 -10.06
C TYR A 23 -9.41 -19.36 -10.27
N LEU A 24 -10.55 -19.44 -9.57
CA LEU A 24 -11.45 -20.57 -9.66
C LEU A 24 -12.46 -20.45 -10.81
N ALA A 25 -12.40 -19.36 -11.58
CA ALA A 25 -13.32 -19.05 -12.69
C ALA A 25 -14.81 -19.15 -12.28
N ILE A 26 -15.15 -18.57 -11.13
CA ILE A 26 -16.53 -18.50 -10.63
C ILE A 26 -17.00 -17.05 -10.52
N ASP A 27 -18.27 -16.80 -10.81
CA ASP A 27 -18.84 -15.44 -10.83
C ASP A 27 -19.03 -14.84 -9.45
N ASP A 28 -19.44 -15.67 -8.48
CA ASP A 28 -19.63 -15.28 -7.08
C ASP A 28 -19.46 -16.48 -6.14
N PHE A 29 -19.42 -16.20 -4.83
CA PHE A 29 -19.33 -17.26 -3.82
C PHE A 29 -20.62 -18.04 -3.60
N LYS A 30 -21.72 -17.63 -4.17
CA LYS A 30 -23.08 -18.24 -4.06
C LYS A 30 -23.38 -18.69 -2.65
N VAL A 31 -23.41 -17.73 -1.74
CA VAL A 31 -23.71 -17.95 -0.34
C VAL A 31 -25.07 -18.64 -0.22
N GLY A 32 -25.13 -19.72 0.57
CA GLY A 32 -26.32 -20.59 0.65
C GLY A 32 -26.29 -21.83 -0.25
N PHE A 33 -25.47 -21.84 -1.32
CA PHE A 33 -25.25 -23.06 -2.08
C PHE A 33 -24.33 -24.01 -1.33
N ARG A 34 -24.77 -25.27 -1.17
CA ARG A 34 -24.03 -26.31 -0.44
C ARG A 34 -23.07 -27.10 -1.35
N ARG A 35 -22.99 -26.80 -2.63
CA ARG A 35 -22.02 -27.46 -3.54
C ARG A 35 -20.61 -27.28 -3.02
N ARG A 36 -19.82 -28.34 -3.18
CA ARG A 36 -18.48 -28.45 -2.58
C ARG A 36 -17.52 -27.38 -3.12
N ASP A 37 -17.55 -27.10 -4.41
CA ASP A 37 -16.78 -26.07 -5.07
C ASP A 37 -16.97 -24.67 -4.45
N TYR A 38 -18.22 -24.21 -4.31
CA TYR A 38 -18.53 -22.93 -3.67
C TYR A 38 -18.19 -22.89 -2.17
N LYS A 39 -18.39 -24.03 -1.49
CA LYS A 39 -17.96 -24.17 -0.08
C LYS A 39 -16.46 -23.96 0.05
N MET A 40 -15.68 -24.65 -0.79
CA MET A 40 -14.22 -24.58 -0.73
C MET A 40 -13.69 -23.22 -1.16
N ALA A 41 -14.30 -22.57 -2.15
CA ALA A 41 -13.97 -21.19 -2.53
C ALA A 41 -14.15 -20.20 -1.36
N ARG A 42 -15.29 -20.28 -0.64
CA ARG A 42 -15.49 -19.46 0.56
C ARG A 42 -14.46 -19.76 1.65
N TRP A 43 -14.13 -21.02 1.87
CA TRP A 43 -13.14 -21.43 2.87
C TRP A 43 -11.73 -20.94 2.52
N LEU A 44 -11.36 -21.00 1.25
CA LEU A 44 -10.11 -20.43 0.72
C LEU A 44 -10.05 -18.92 0.98
N TYR A 45 -11.11 -18.18 0.65
CA TYR A 45 -11.22 -16.77 0.92
C TYR A 45 -11.05 -16.46 2.41
N TYR A 46 -11.78 -17.14 3.30
CA TYR A 46 -11.64 -16.93 4.74
C TYR A 46 -10.22 -17.17 5.24
N ARG A 47 -9.57 -18.22 4.73
CA ARG A 47 -8.20 -18.54 5.10
C ARG A 47 -7.22 -17.44 4.70
N LEU A 48 -7.27 -16.99 3.46
CA LEU A 48 -6.41 -15.91 2.96
C LEU A 48 -6.64 -14.59 3.71
N CYS A 49 -7.90 -14.21 3.92
CA CYS A 49 -8.22 -13.01 4.68
C CYS A 49 -7.71 -13.06 6.13
N THR A 50 -7.85 -14.19 6.79
CA THR A 50 -7.37 -14.36 8.18
C THR A 50 -5.84 -14.33 8.27
N GLU A 51 -5.15 -14.81 7.25
CA GLU A 51 -3.68 -14.88 7.24
C GLU A 51 -3.04 -13.53 6.90
N PHE A 52 -3.66 -12.74 6.02
CA PHE A 52 -3.04 -11.54 5.45
C PHE A 52 -3.71 -10.22 5.85
N SER A 53 -4.78 -10.24 6.64
CA SER A 53 -5.40 -9.05 7.17
C SER A 53 -5.44 -9.03 8.70
N THR A 54 -5.66 -7.86 9.27
CA THR A 54 -5.97 -7.71 10.71
C THR A 54 -7.48 -7.63 10.97
N ALA A 55 -8.30 -7.99 9.97
CA ALA A 55 -9.74 -8.00 10.09
C ALA A 55 -10.20 -9.10 11.08
N THR A 56 -11.23 -8.80 11.85
CA THR A 56 -11.81 -9.80 12.76
C THR A 56 -12.53 -10.89 11.97
N VAL A 57 -12.65 -12.07 12.57
CA VAL A 57 -13.41 -13.18 11.97
C VAL A 57 -14.86 -12.78 11.66
N SER A 58 -15.47 -11.95 12.52
CA SER A 58 -16.81 -11.39 12.25
C SER A 58 -16.84 -10.54 11.00
N SER A 59 -15.86 -9.60 10.86
CA SER A 59 -15.78 -8.73 9.68
C SER A 59 -15.54 -9.53 8.40
N ILE A 60 -14.72 -10.58 8.46
CA ILE A 60 -14.48 -11.48 7.32
C ILE A 60 -15.77 -12.22 6.95
N GLY A 61 -16.53 -12.70 7.93
CA GLY A 61 -17.84 -13.31 7.71
C GLY A 61 -18.83 -12.34 7.08
N GLU A 62 -18.98 -11.17 7.69
CA GLU A 62 -19.89 -10.11 7.23
C GLU A 62 -19.63 -9.70 5.77
N SER A 63 -18.38 -9.74 5.29
CA SER A 63 -18.03 -9.42 3.90
C SER A 63 -18.67 -10.36 2.87
N LEU A 64 -19.07 -11.56 3.29
CA LEU A 64 -19.84 -12.53 2.49
C LEU A 64 -21.25 -12.77 3.06
N GLY A 65 -21.74 -11.95 3.99
CA GLY A 65 -23.05 -12.14 4.62
C GLY A 65 -23.15 -13.40 5.48
N GLN A 66 -22.03 -13.84 6.06
CA GLN A 66 -21.95 -15.01 6.92
C GLN A 66 -21.59 -14.62 8.36
N ASP A 67 -21.98 -15.47 9.31
CA ASP A 67 -21.63 -15.29 10.71
C ASP A 67 -20.20 -15.74 11.03
N HIS A 68 -19.69 -15.31 12.18
CA HIS A 68 -18.33 -15.66 12.64
C HIS A 68 -18.18 -17.18 12.91
N ALA A 69 -19.25 -17.87 13.33
CA ALA A 69 -19.19 -19.30 13.60
C ALA A 69 -18.96 -20.11 12.32
N THR A 70 -19.58 -19.70 11.21
CA THR A 70 -19.35 -20.27 9.88
C THR A 70 -17.87 -20.11 9.46
N VAL A 71 -17.26 -18.94 9.68
CA VAL A 71 -15.86 -18.71 9.36
C VAL A 71 -14.93 -19.55 10.24
N LEU A 72 -15.18 -19.60 11.56
CA LEU A 72 -14.40 -20.43 12.49
C LEU A 72 -14.44 -21.92 12.11
N HIS A 73 -15.64 -22.41 11.77
CA HIS A 73 -15.81 -23.80 11.31
C HIS A 73 -15.00 -24.06 10.02
N ALA A 74 -15.04 -23.13 9.07
CA ALA A 74 -14.27 -23.22 7.83
C ALA A 74 -12.76 -23.28 8.12
N LEU A 75 -12.25 -22.35 8.92
CA LEU A 75 -10.82 -22.28 9.27
C LEU A 75 -10.31 -23.55 9.98
N LYS A 76 -11.12 -24.10 10.89
CA LYS A 76 -10.79 -25.34 11.62
C LYS A 76 -10.62 -26.51 10.67
N ASN A 77 -11.46 -26.63 9.66
CA ASN A 77 -11.51 -27.80 8.78
C ASN A 77 -10.75 -27.61 7.47
N PHE A 78 -10.38 -26.39 7.10
CA PHE A 78 -9.75 -26.06 5.81
C PHE A 78 -8.50 -26.90 5.51
N ARG A 79 -7.57 -26.99 6.48
CA ARG A 79 -6.32 -27.78 6.30
C ARG A 79 -6.58 -29.26 6.04
N HIS A 80 -7.63 -29.82 6.63
CA HIS A 80 -8.00 -31.22 6.38
C HIS A 80 -8.57 -31.41 4.98
N GLU A 81 -9.49 -30.52 4.56
CA GLU A 81 -10.13 -30.57 3.23
C GLU A 81 -9.13 -30.31 2.09
N LEU A 82 -8.11 -29.47 2.28
CA LEU A 82 -7.07 -29.22 1.28
C LEU A 82 -6.38 -30.49 0.77
N ARG A 83 -6.32 -31.55 1.59
CA ARG A 83 -5.71 -32.83 1.19
C ARG A 83 -6.49 -33.55 0.09
N TYR A 84 -7.74 -33.18 -0.11
CA TYR A 84 -8.66 -33.82 -1.06
C TYR A 84 -9.04 -32.88 -2.22
N GLU A 85 -8.57 -31.65 -2.22
CA GLU A 85 -8.93 -30.60 -3.18
C GLU A 85 -7.66 -29.97 -3.75
N GLU A 86 -7.01 -30.66 -4.69
CA GLU A 86 -5.75 -30.22 -5.29
C GLU A 86 -5.85 -28.85 -5.95
N ASN A 87 -6.95 -28.57 -6.65
CA ASN A 87 -7.21 -27.26 -7.28
C ASN A 87 -7.29 -26.12 -6.27
N ILE A 88 -7.82 -26.37 -5.08
CA ILE A 88 -7.91 -25.36 -4.00
C ILE A 88 -6.55 -25.16 -3.32
N ALA A 89 -5.78 -26.25 -3.17
CA ALA A 89 -4.42 -26.19 -2.65
C ALA A 89 -3.51 -25.38 -3.59
N ASP A 90 -3.59 -25.61 -4.88
CA ASP A 90 -2.86 -24.86 -5.91
C ASP A 90 -3.30 -23.39 -5.94
N ALA A 91 -4.61 -23.11 -5.87
CA ALA A 91 -5.15 -21.77 -5.77
C ALA A 91 -4.61 -21.02 -4.54
N TYR A 92 -4.58 -21.68 -3.38
CA TYR A 92 -4.07 -21.08 -2.15
C TYR A 92 -2.61 -20.66 -2.28
N GLU A 93 -1.74 -21.56 -2.75
CA GLU A 93 -0.31 -21.26 -2.87
C GLU A 93 -0.03 -20.17 -3.93
N LYS A 94 -0.70 -20.21 -5.08
CA LYS A 94 -0.51 -19.22 -6.15
C LYS A 94 -1.04 -17.83 -5.77
N ILE A 95 -2.24 -17.74 -5.21
CA ILE A 95 -2.79 -16.44 -4.77
C ILE A 95 -1.92 -15.84 -3.68
N LYS A 96 -1.47 -16.65 -2.73
CA LYS A 96 -0.54 -16.25 -1.68
C LYS A 96 0.77 -15.73 -2.24
N ALA A 97 1.40 -16.45 -3.17
CA ALA A 97 2.66 -16.04 -3.79
C ALA A 97 2.54 -14.70 -4.53
N ILE A 98 1.47 -14.52 -5.32
CA ILE A 98 1.19 -13.26 -6.04
C ILE A 98 0.97 -12.10 -5.06
N TYR A 99 0.21 -12.32 -3.99
CA TYR A 99 -0.05 -11.28 -2.98
C TYR A 99 1.24 -10.85 -2.29
N LEU A 100 2.08 -11.80 -1.87
CA LEU A 100 3.35 -11.51 -1.22
C LEU A 100 4.33 -10.77 -2.14
N ALA A 101 4.44 -11.17 -3.40
CA ALA A 101 5.26 -10.48 -4.40
C ALA A 101 4.79 -9.04 -4.63
N ASN A 102 3.47 -8.81 -4.77
CA ASN A 102 2.91 -7.48 -4.94
C ASN A 102 3.10 -6.61 -3.69
N SER A 103 2.97 -7.19 -2.50
CA SER A 103 3.18 -6.47 -1.24
C SER A 103 4.65 -6.05 -1.06
N HIS A 104 5.59 -6.88 -1.48
CA HIS A 104 7.02 -6.54 -1.46
C HIS A 104 7.34 -5.40 -2.42
N ASN A 105 6.88 -5.50 -3.68
CA ASN A 105 7.05 -4.45 -4.67
C ASN A 105 6.45 -3.11 -4.22
N GLN A 106 5.31 -3.12 -3.52
CA GLN A 106 4.68 -1.91 -3.00
C GLN A 106 5.51 -1.26 -1.88
N ILE A 107 6.17 -2.05 -1.03
CA ILE A 107 7.09 -1.53 0.01
C ILE A 107 8.29 -0.86 -0.65
N GLU A 108 8.89 -1.49 -1.66
CA GLU A 108 10.02 -0.91 -2.40
C GLU A 108 9.64 0.40 -3.11
N LEU A 109 8.46 0.46 -3.74
CA LEU A 109 7.96 1.69 -4.37
C LEU A 109 7.74 2.81 -3.37
N ASN A 110 7.16 2.52 -2.20
CA ASN A 110 6.95 3.51 -1.15
C ASN A 110 8.28 4.06 -0.62
N ASP A 111 9.30 3.22 -0.45
CA ASP A 111 10.65 3.64 -0.04
C ASP A 111 11.30 4.58 -1.07
N VAL A 112 11.14 4.26 -2.37
CA VAL A 112 11.60 5.11 -3.47
C VAL A 112 10.87 6.46 -3.49
N ASP A 113 9.54 6.47 -3.32
CA ASP A 113 8.74 7.69 -3.28
C ASP A 113 9.09 8.59 -2.09
N GLU A 114 9.40 8.01 -0.93
CA GLU A 114 9.89 8.73 0.24
C GLU A 114 11.23 9.41 -0.06
N LYS A 115 12.20 8.67 -0.63
CA LYS A 115 13.50 9.21 -1.04
C LYS A 115 13.38 10.31 -2.10
N ILE A 116 12.49 10.16 -3.07
CA ILE A 116 12.20 11.20 -4.07
C ILE A 116 11.68 12.48 -3.38
N SER A 117 10.82 12.34 -2.39
CA SER A 117 10.26 13.48 -1.65
C SER A 117 11.33 14.19 -0.82
N GLU A 118 12.22 13.46 -0.15
CA GLU A 118 13.36 14.02 0.56
C GLU A 118 14.31 14.79 -0.37
N LEU A 119 14.66 14.21 -1.52
CA LEU A 119 15.52 14.85 -2.51
C LEU A 119 14.90 16.13 -3.09
N LYS A 120 13.59 16.15 -3.34
CA LYS A 120 12.88 17.36 -3.77
C LYS A 120 12.98 18.47 -2.73
N LEU A 121 12.84 18.13 -1.45
CA LEU A 121 12.96 19.10 -0.36
C LEU A 121 14.40 19.66 -0.27
N LEU A 122 15.40 18.79 -0.38
CA LEU A 122 16.81 19.17 -0.36
C LEU A 122 17.14 20.10 -1.54
N LEU A 123 16.69 19.77 -2.74
CA LEU A 123 16.85 20.64 -3.93
C LEU A 123 16.26 22.02 -3.70
N LYS A 124 15.04 22.10 -3.17
CA LYS A 124 14.41 23.40 -2.86
C LYS A 124 15.27 24.21 -1.90
N THR A 125 15.78 23.62 -0.85
CA THR A 125 16.66 24.30 0.14
C THR A 125 17.96 24.79 -0.51
N LEU A 126 18.55 24.02 -1.41
CA LEU A 126 19.76 24.40 -2.14
C LEU A 126 19.51 25.56 -3.11
N PHE A 127 18.35 25.58 -3.79
CA PHE A 127 17.98 26.70 -4.65
C PHE A 127 17.80 28.00 -3.86
N GLU A 128 17.15 27.95 -2.69
CA GLU A 128 17.02 29.12 -1.82
C GLU A 128 18.37 29.62 -1.32
N LYS A 129 19.27 28.74 -0.89
CA LYS A 129 20.64 29.10 -0.51
C LYS A 129 21.41 29.74 -1.68
N ARG A 130 21.30 29.18 -2.87
CA ARG A 130 21.94 29.72 -4.07
C ARG A 130 21.42 31.13 -4.36
N LYS A 131 20.12 31.36 -4.24
CA LYS A 131 19.49 32.68 -4.44
C LYS A 131 20.09 33.69 -3.47
N LEU A 132 20.14 33.39 -2.18
CA LEU A 132 20.75 34.25 -1.16
C LEU A 132 22.22 34.61 -1.49
N ILE A 133 23.02 33.62 -1.89
CA ILE A 133 24.44 33.85 -2.26
C ILE A 133 24.54 34.81 -3.47
N ILE A 134 23.64 34.69 -4.45
CA ILE A 134 23.64 35.59 -5.61
C ILE A 134 23.25 37.01 -5.19
N GLU A 135 22.25 37.15 -4.35
CA GLU A 135 21.81 38.46 -3.81
C GLU A 135 22.92 39.11 -2.99
N ASP A 136 23.58 38.40 -2.09
CA ASP A 136 24.71 38.90 -1.29
C ASP A 136 25.90 39.34 -2.18
N ARG A 137 26.21 38.57 -3.22
CA ARG A 137 27.26 38.94 -4.20
C ARG A 137 26.90 40.22 -4.97
N ALA A 138 25.62 40.36 -5.37
CA ALA A 138 25.19 41.56 -6.08
C ALA A 138 25.31 42.80 -5.19
N VAL A 139 24.93 42.71 -3.92
CA VAL A 139 25.08 43.79 -2.93
C VAL A 139 26.56 44.13 -2.70
N ALA A 140 27.41 43.13 -2.58
CA ALA A 140 28.88 43.32 -2.40
C ALA A 140 29.50 44.03 -3.61
N LEU A 141 29.14 43.66 -4.83
CA LEU A 141 29.60 44.33 -6.05
C LEU A 141 29.13 45.78 -6.15
N GLU A 142 27.87 46.07 -5.80
CA GLU A 142 27.35 47.42 -5.76
C GLU A 142 28.12 48.31 -4.76
N ASN A 143 28.35 47.77 -3.55
CA ASN A 143 29.13 48.50 -2.52
C ASN A 143 30.58 48.75 -2.96
N PHE A 144 31.20 47.79 -3.61
CA PHE A 144 32.56 47.95 -4.17
C PHE A 144 32.61 49.02 -5.24
N ALA A 145 31.65 49.05 -6.17
CA ALA A 145 31.53 50.08 -7.19
C ALA A 145 31.34 51.49 -6.58
N LYS A 146 30.54 51.63 -5.53
CA LYS A 146 30.36 52.89 -4.79
C LYS A 146 31.62 53.36 -4.11
N LEU A 147 32.46 52.46 -3.59
CA LEU A 147 33.72 52.81 -2.98
C LEU A 147 34.77 53.26 -4.03
N GLN A 148 34.83 52.63 -5.18
CA GLN A 148 35.71 53.05 -6.28
C GLN A 148 35.34 54.43 -6.79
N ALA A 149 34.06 54.71 -7.01
CA ALA A 149 33.58 56.02 -7.46
C ALA A 149 33.92 57.16 -6.46
N LYS A 150 34.00 56.90 -5.16
CA LYS A 150 34.41 57.86 -4.13
C LYS A 150 35.90 58.16 -4.16
N HIS A 151 36.74 57.19 -4.56
CA HIS A 151 38.20 57.36 -4.66
C HIS A 151 38.63 58.07 -5.93
N GLU A 152 37.82 58.10 -6.97
CA GLU A 152 38.10 58.78 -8.26
C GLU A 152 37.66 60.25 -8.29
N GLN A 153 37.11 60.79 -7.22
CA GLN A 153 36.87 62.25 -7.18
C GLN A 153 38.18 62.99 -6.88
N PRO A 154 38.71 63.77 -7.83
CA PRO A 154 39.90 64.55 -7.58
C PRO A 154 39.65 65.59 -6.49
N SER A 155 40.57 65.64 -5.51
CA SER A 155 40.58 66.72 -4.52
C SER A 155 40.76 68.06 -5.30
N ILE A 156 39.64 68.79 -5.43
CA ILE A 156 39.73 70.18 -5.91
C ILE A 156 40.32 70.99 -4.76
N ILE A 157 41.59 71.33 -4.87
CA ILE A 157 42.29 72.33 -4.04
C ILE A 157 41.98 73.67 -4.63
#